data_82f5174478a883fb7fd11197408b3756
#
_entry.id   82f5174478a883fb7fd11197408b3756
#
_cell.length_a   1.000
_cell.length_b   1.000
_cell.length_c   1.000
_cell.angle_alpha   90.00
_cell.angle_beta   90.00
_cell.angle_gamma   90.00
#
_symmetry.space_group_name_H-M   'P 1'
#
loop_
_entity.id
_entity.type
_entity.pdbx_description
1 polymer ?
#
loop_
_entity_poly.entity_id
_entity_poly.type
_entity_poly.pdbx_seq_one_letter_code
_entity_poly.pdbx_strand_id
1 'polypeptide(L)'
;MLGVGQEPTNHALRDIAALGNDFEQWGRKMVFLFPSEKQYKKFNADEFKGLPSTITYGIDVDDSIRKEIVQAMNLNNSILPVFIIADTFNRVVFVSQGYTVGLGEQLMKVVHGL
;
A
#
# COMPACT_ATOMS: atom_id res chain seq x y z
N MET A 1 3.82 0.50 -1.82
CA MET A 1 5.08 -0.25 -2.05
C MET A 1 5.24 -1.33 -0.98
N LEU A 2 5.41 -2.56 -1.38
CA LEU A 2 5.35 -3.72 -0.49
C LEU A 2 6.68 -4.46 -0.42
N GLY A 3 7.05 -4.91 0.79
CA GLY A 3 8.13 -5.87 1.00
C GLY A 3 7.56 -7.27 1.24
N VAL A 4 7.37 -8.04 0.18
CA VAL A 4 6.70 -9.34 0.23
C VAL A 4 7.44 -10.30 1.17
N GLY A 5 6.67 -10.96 2.04
CA GLY A 5 7.22 -11.89 3.03
C GLY A 5 7.76 -11.25 4.30
N GLN A 6 7.85 -9.94 4.36
CA GLN A 6 8.24 -9.22 5.57
C GLN A 6 7.04 -9.04 6.50
N GLU A 7 7.25 -9.14 7.81
CA GLU A 7 6.18 -9.02 8.80
C GLU A 7 5.45 -7.69 8.75
N PRO A 8 6.11 -6.52 8.63
CA PRO A 8 5.39 -5.25 8.51
C PRO A 8 4.43 -5.22 7.33
N THR A 9 4.82 -5.73 6.17
CA THR A 9 3.96 -5.84 5.00
C THR A 9 2.80 -6.79 5.26
N ASN A 10 3.07 -7.96 5.85
CA ASN A 10 2.02 -8.94 6.15
C ASN A 10 0.97 -8.38 7.11
N HIS A 11 1.38 -7.68 8.15
CA HIS A 11 0.45 -7.03 9.08
C HIS A 11 -0.41 -5.98 8.37
N ALA A 12 0.19 -5.16 7.52
CA ALA A 12 -0.53 -4.14 6.76
C ALA A 12 -1.55 -4.76 5.81
N LEU A 13 -1.17 -5.82 5.12
CA LEU A 13 -2.09 -6.52 4.20
C LEU A 13 -3.26 -7.15 4.95
N ARG A 14 -3.03 -7.71 6.14
CA ARG A 14 -4.10 -8.25 6.98
C ARG A 14 -5.06 -7.16 7.45
N ASP A 15 -4.53 -5.99 7.81
CA ASP A 15 -5.38 -4.84 8.20
C ASP A 15 -6.26 -4.38 7.04
N ILE A 16 -5.69 -4.27 5.84
CA ILE A 16 -6.45 -3.89 4.64
C ILE A 16 -7.50 -4.95 4.31
N ALA A 17 -7.14 -6.22 4.40
CA ALA A 17 -8.07 -7.32 4.14
C ALA A 17 -9.23 -7.34 5.15
N ALA A 18 -8.96 -7.03 6.42
CA ALA A 18 -10.00 -6.95 7.45
C ALA A 18 -11.02 -5.85 7.16
N LEU A 19 -10.61 -4.79 6.45
CA LEU A 19 -11.48 -3.69 6.04
C LEU A 19 -11.83 -3.77 4.54
N GLY A 20 -11.69 -4.95 3.95
CA GLY A 20 -11.84 -5.14 2.51
C GLY A 20 -13.18 -4.66 1.96
N ASN A 21 -14.28 -4.93 2.68
CA ASN A 21 -15.61 -4.48 2.25
C ASN A 21 -15.72 -2.96 2.24
N ASP A 22 -15.12 -2.29 3.23
CA ASP A 22 -15.14 -0.83 3.31
C ASP A 22 -14.34 -0.22 2.15
N PHE A 23 -13.19 -0.80 1.82
CA PHE A 23 -12.41 -0.36 0.67
C PHE A 23 -13.11 -0.65 -0.66
N GLU A 24 -13.83 -1.79 -0.76
CA GLU A 24 -14.67 -2.09 -1.94
C GLU A 24 -15.74 -1.01 -2.13
N GLN A 25 -16.44 -0.63 -1.05
CA GLN A 25 -17.49 0.39 -1.11
C GLN A 25 -16.95 1.76 -1.46
N TRP A 26 -15.73 2.07 -0.99
CA TRP A 26 -15.05 3.31 -1.38
C TRP A 26 -14.85 3.38 -2.90
N GLY A 27 -14.55 2.23 -3.54
CA GLY A 27 -14.61 2.08 -4.99
C GLY A 27 -13.56 2.84 -5.78
N ARG A 28 -12.61 3.49 -5.13
CA ARG A 28 -11.52 4.21 -5.80
C ARG A 28 -10.35 3.28 -6.05
N LYS A 29 -9.44 3.74 -6.89
CA LYS A 29 -8.28 2.95 -7.30
C LYS A 29 -7.32 2.72 -6.14
N MET A 30 -6.94 1.48 -5.95
CA MET A 30 -5.88 1.06 -5.04
C MET A 30 -4.81 0.35 -5.86
N VAL A 31 -3.56 0.74 -5.67
CA VAL A 31 -2.43 0.17 -6.42
C VAL A 31 -1.43 -0.42 -5.43
N PHE A 32 -1.09 -1.69 -5.64
CA PHE A 32 -0.01 -2.36 -4.92
C PHE A 32 1.21 -2.44 -5.85
N LEU A 33 2.31 -1.83 -5.44
CA LEU A 33 3.56 -1.86 -6.19
C LEU A 33 4.56 -2.80 -5.53
N PHE A 34 5.19 -3.62 -6.33
CA PHE A 34 6.24 -4.55 -5.89
C PHE A 34 7.60 -4.04 -6.38
N PRO A 35 8.66 -4.19 -5.56
CA PRO A 35 9.99 -3.70 -5.93
C PRO A 35 10.58 -4.39 -7.15
N SER A 36 10.15 -5.63 -7.45
CA SER A 36 10.65 -6.40 -8.57
C SER A 36 9.66 -7.47 -8.98
N GLU A 37 9.86 -8.04 -10.18
CA GLU A 37 9.07 -9.18 -10.65
C GLU A 37 9.20 -10.38 -9.71
N LYS A 38 10.38 -10.62 -9.15
CA LYS A 38 10.62 -11.68 -8.18
C LYS A 38 9.75 -11.54 -6.95
N GLN A 39 9.63 -10.32 -6.42
CA GLN A 39 8.75 -10.02 -5.28
C GLN A 39 7.28 -10.22 -5.65
N TYR A 40 6.88 -9.78 -6.82
CA TYR A 40 5.52 -9.97 -7.31
C TYR A 40 5.15 -11.45 -7.39
N LYS A 41 6.06 -12.29 -7.90
CA LYS A 41 5.82 -13.73 -8.02
C LYS A 41 5.71 -14.44 -6.66
N LYS A 42 6.34 -13.89 -5.62
CA LYS A 42 6.23 -14.43 -4.26
C LYS A 42 4.93 -14.05 -3.58
N PHE A 43 4.25 -13.02 -4.06
CA PHE A 43 3.01 -12.56 -3.46
C PHE A 43 1.87 -13.53 -3.77
N ASN A 44 1.16 -13.93 -2.72
CA ASN A 44 -0.02 -14.79 -2.84
C ASN A 44 -1.21 -14.10 -2.18
N ALA A 45 -2.11 -13.58 -3.01
CA ALA A 45 -3.31 -12.88 -2.53
C ALA A 45 -4.23 -13.80 -1.71
N ASP A 46 -4.18 -15.12 -1.95
CA ASP A 46 -5.01 -16.09 -1.23
C ASP A 46 -4.65 -16.19 0.27
N GLU A 47 -3.45 -15.76 0.65
CA GLU A 47 -3.06 -15.68 2.05
C GLU A 47 -3.75 -14.53 2.78
N PHE A 48 -4.32 -13.58 2.05
CA PHE A 48 -4.95 -12.38 2.60
C PHE A 48 -6.39 -12.28 2.13
N LYS A 49 -7.24 -13.17 2.63
CA LYS A 49 -8.66 -13.21 2.26
C LYS A 49 -9.34 -11.89 2.68
N GLY A 50 -10.12 -11.35 1.78
CA GLY A 50 -10.84 -10.11 2.01
C GLY A 50 -10.21 -8.88 1.37
N LEU A 51 -9.07 -9.00 0.70
CA LEU A 51 -8.52 -7.87 -0.05
C LEU A 51 -9.54 -7.39 -1.09
N PRO A 52 -9.69 -6.06 -1.27
CA PRO A 52 -10.65 -5.55 -2.24
C PRO A 52 -10.30 -5.94 -3.68
N SER A 53 -11.32 -6.13 -4.50
CA SER A 53 -11.16 -6.51 -5.91
C SER A 53 -10.67 -5.36 -6.78
N THR A 54 -10.71 -4.13 -6.26
CA THR A 54 -10.31 -2.92 -6.99
C THR A 54 -8.80 -2.73 -7.06
N ILE A 55 -8.01 -3.62 -6.45
CA ILE A 55 -6.56 -3.50 -6.43
C ILE A 55 -5.98 -3.77 -7.82
N THR A 56 -5.13 -2.86 -8.27
CA THR A 56 -4.25 -3.05 -9.43
C THR A 56 -2.85 -3.38 -8.92
N TYR A 57 -2.25 -4.40 -9.51
CA TYR A 57 -0.89 -4.82 -9.13
C TYR A 57 0.10 -4.33 -10.17
N GLY A 58 1.22 -3.78 -9.72
CA GLY A 58 2.27 -3.28 -10.59
C GLY A 58 3.66 -3.59 -10.06
N ILE A 59 4.64 -3.49 -10.95
CA ILE A 59 6.05 -3.68 -10.63
C ILE A 59 6.76 -2.35 -10.85
N ASP A 60 7.56 -1.94 -9.85
CA ASP A 60 8.36 -0.72 -9.92
C ASP A 60 9.68 -1.05 -10.62
N VAL A 61 9.69 -0.94 -11.94
CA VAL A 61 10.86 -1.25 -12.75
C VAL A 61 12.02 -0.34 -12.37
N ASP A 62 13.19 -0.94 -12.12
CA ASP A 62 14.42 -0.24 -11.71
C ASP A 62 14.27 0.55 -10.40
N ASP A 63 13.24 0.24 -9.61
CA ASP A 63 13.00 0.90 -8.31
C ASP A 63 12.82 2.42 -8.45
N SER A 64 12.44 2.89 -9.63
CA SER A 64 12.41 4.31 -9.94
C SER A 64 11.32 5.08 -9.21
N ILE A 65 10.14 4.48 -9.07
CA ILE A 65 9.01 5.12 -8.38
C ILE A 65 9.34 5.28 -6.89
N ARG A 66 9.85 4.22 -6.26
CA ARG A 66 10.22 4.26 -4.84
C ARG A 66 11.29 5.31 -4.57
N LYS A 67 12.34 5.36 -5.40
CA LYS A 67 13.42 6.36 -5.26
C LYS A 67 12.89 7.77 -5.35
N GLU A 68 12.00 8.03 -6.30
CA GLU A 68 11.41 9.34 -6.50
C GLU A 68 10.57 9.76 -5.30
N ILE A 69 9.73 8.84 -4.78
CA ILE A 69 8.90 9.09 -3.61
C ILE A 69 9.74 9.32 -2.37
N VAL A 70 10.75 8.49 -2.13
CA VAL A 70 11.65 8.60 -0.99
C VAL A 70 12.34 9.96 -0.98
N GLN A 71 12.82 10.41 -2.13
CA GLN A 71 13.49 11.70 -2.27
C GLN A 71 12.49 12.86 -2.08
N ALA A 72 11.34 12.82 -2.75
CA ALA A 72 10.36 13.90 -2.71
C ALA A 72 9.75 14.09 -1.32
N MET A 73 9.54 12.99 -0.59
CA MET A 73 8.88 12.99 0.72
C MET A 73 9.86 12.89 1.90
N ASN A 74 11.16 12.89 1.62
CA ASN A 74 12.22 12.77 2.63
C ASN A 74 12.02 11.54 3.54
N LEU A 75 11.78 10.38 2.93
CA LEU A 75 11.52 9.14 3.64
C LEU A 75 12.79 8.32 3.85
N ASN A 76 12.71 7.33 4.75
CA ASN A 76 13.79 6.36 4.94
C ASN A 76 13.78 5.35 3.77
N ASN A 77 14.92 5.21 3.10
CA ASN A 77 15.05 4.39 1.89
C ASN A 77 14.89 2.88 2.13
N SER A 78 15.05 2.41 3.36
CA SER A 78 15.06 0.98 3.69
C SER A 78 13.77 0.48 4.35
N ILE A 79 12.82 1.35 4.68
CA ILE A 79 11.61 0.96 5.40
C ILE A 79 10.45 0.70 4.43
N LEU A 80 9.95 -0.54 4.43
CA LEU A 80 8.75 -0.95 3.71
C LEU A 80 7.75 -1.56 4.72
N PRO A 81 6.47 -1.53 4.45
CA PRO A 81 5.81 -0.94 3.27
C PRO A 81 5.73 0.59 3.34
N VAL A 82 5.51 1.22 2.20
CA VAL A 82 5.21 2.65 2.10
C VAL A 82 3.78 2.82 1.64
N PHE A 83 3.02 3.67 2.32
CA PHE A 83 1.64 3.99 1.97
C PHE A 83 1.53 5.45 1.59
N ILE A 84 0.84 5.71 0.48
CA ILE A 84 0.59 7.04 -0.02
C ILE A 84 -0.88 7.13 -0.39
N ILE A 85 -1.54 8.17 0.08
CA ILE A 85 -2.91 8.50 -0.33
C ILE A 85 -2.86 9.87 -1.01
N ALA A 86 -3.44 9.94 -2.20
CA ALA A 86 -3.57 11.17 -2.95
C ALA A 86 -5.04 11.49 -3.18
N ASP A 87 -5.36 12.79 -3.26
CA ASP A 87 -6.71 13.25 -3.58
C ASP A 87 -6.96 13.23 -5.10
N THR A 88 -8.15 13.65 -5.51
CA THR A 88 -8.54 13.67 -6.93
C THR A 88 -7.74 14.68 -7.77
N PHE A 89 -6.99 15.55 -7.13
CA PHE A 89 -6.12 16.54 -7.78
C PHE A 89 -4.65 16.07 -7.78
N ASN A 90 -4.40 14.79 -7.49
CA ASN A 90 -3.06 14.20 -7.40
C ASN A 90 -2.18 14.81 -6.30
N ARG A 91 -2.79 15.41 -5.29
CA ARG A 91 -2.05 15.91 -4.14
C ARG A 91 -1.94 14.82 -3.08
N VAL A 92 -0.74 14.61 -2.57
CA VAL A 92 -0.50 13.64 -1.50
C VAL A 92 -1.06 14.20 -0.19
N VAL A 93 -1.98 13.46 0.42
CA VAL A 93 -2.63 13.85 1.68
C VAL A 93 -2.22 12.97 2.86
N PHE A 94 -1.54 11.86 2.60
CA PHE A 94 -1.09 10.94 3.63
C PHE A 94 0.12 10.17 3.15
N VAL A 95 1.13 10.05 4.01
CA VAL A 95 2.33 9.22 3.77
C VAL A 95 2.67 8.49 5.06
N SER A 96 3.00 7.21 4.97
CA SER A 96 3.42 6.43 6.12
C SER A 96 4.41 5.34 5.68
N GLN A 97 5.34 5.01 6.56
CA GLN A 97 6.31 3.93 6.35
C GLN A 97 6.23 2.90 7.47
N GLY A 98 6.40 1.63 7.10
CA GLY A 98 6.34 0.54 8.04
C GLY A 98 4.92 0.23 8.48
N TYR A 99 4.81 -0.56 9.55
CA TYR A 99 3.52 -0.93 10.10
C TYR A 99 3.37 -0.39 11.52
N THR A 100 2.21 0.20 11.80
CA THR A 100 1.79 0.54 13.16
C THR A 100 0.42 -0.06 13.42
N VAL A 101 0.16 -0.45 14.66
CA VAL A 101 -1.16 -0.99 15.05
C VAL A 101 -2.25 0.01 14.72
N GLY A 102 -3.31 -0.46 14.04
CA GLY A 102 -4.41 0.39 13.60
C GLY A 102 -4.19 1.06 12.25
N LEU A 103 -3.17 0.64 11.49
CA LEU A 103 -2.87 1.22 10.19
C LEU A 103 -4.06 1.17 9.23
N GLY A 104 -4.76 0.03 9.14
CA GLY A 104 -5.91 -0.11 8.24
C GLY A 104 -7.01 0.88 8.56
N GLU A 105 -7.32 1.07 9.83
CA GLU A 105 -8.32 2.03 10.29
C GLU A 105 -7.89 3.46 10.00
N GLN A 106 -6.60 3.76 10.16
CA GLN A 106 -6.04 5.07 9.84
C GLN A 106 -6.17 5.37 8.35
N LEU A 107 -5.84 4.41 7.50
CA LEU A 107 -6.00 4.55 6.04
C LEU A 107 -7.47 4.81 5.68
N MET A 108 -8.39 4.04 6.27
CA MET A 108 -9.81 4.19 6.02
C MET A 108 -10.32 5.57 6.44
N LYS A 109 -9.87 6.06 7.58
CA LYS A 109 -10.23 7.41 8.07
C LYS A 109 -9.78 8.49 7.10
N VAL A 110 -8.58 8.37 6.55
CA VAL A 110 -8.07 9.35 5.58
C VAL A 110 -8.88 9.30 4.29
N VAL A 111 -9.15 8.11 3.73
CA VAL A 111 -9.91 8.00 2.48
C VAL A 111 -11.36 8.48 2.63
N HIS A 112 -11.98 8.32 3.79
CA HIS A 112 -13.31 8.84 4.05
C HIS A 112 -13.35 10.37 4.12
N GLY A 113 -12.24 11.01 4.42
CA GLY A 113 -12.12 12.46 4.48
C GLY A 113 -11.81 13.13 3.14
N LEU A 114 -11.64 12.34 2.09
CA LEU A 114 -11.30 12.90 0.77
C LEU A 114 -12.49 13.55 0.08
#